data_21ea5454393a9af97359e6e0f38ad904
#
_entry.id   21ea5454393a9af97359e6e0f38ad904
#
_cell.length_a   1.000
_cell.length_b   1.000
_cell.length_c   1.000
_cell.angle_alpha   90.00
_cell.angle_beta   90.00
_cell.angle_gamma   90.00
#
_symmetry.space_group_name_H-M   'P 1'
#
loop_
_entity.id
_entity.type
_entity.pdbx_description
1 polymer ?
#
loop_
_entity_poly.entity_id
_entity_poly.type
_entity_poly.pdbx_seq_one_letter_code
_entity_poly.pdbx_strand_id
1 'polypeptide(L)'
;MSGAARIELTVYLWATASTRFEEYLTALVALLPRHRAHLVRRIEPLAGRTTEPDAVLVMSFPSASTIDSFLRDPARSDLEELAETAVARSAITDGRTRIDPQKPATLHHLPRHDG
;
A
#
# COMPACT_ATOMS: atom_id res chain seq x y z
N MET A 1 10.46 23.46 13.31
CA MET A 1 10.20 23.06 13.26
C MET A 1 9.70 22.47 12.70
N SER A 2 9.84 22.28 12.20
CA SER A 2 9.26 21.90 11.70
C SER A 2 8.47 21.28 11.86
N GLY A 3 8.41 21.03 12.13
CA GLY A 3 7.45 20.38 12.58
C GLY A 3 6.44 19.83 11.79
N ALA A 4 6.61 19.66 10.65
CA ALA A 4 5.59 19.07 9.85
C ALA A 4 5.49 17.62 10.22
N ALA A 5 4.34 17.23 10.66
CA ALA A 5 4.10 15.85 10.97
C ALA A 5 4.05 15.06 9.69
N ARG A 6 4.67 13.91 9.70
CA ARG A 6 4.57 13.01 8.56
C ARG A 6 3.26 12.25 8.63
N ILE A 7 2.84 11.76 7.49
CA ILE A 7 1.58 11.04 7.38
C ILE A 7 1.90 9.60 6.99
N GLU A 8 1.26 8.67 7.65
CA GLU A 8 1.46 7.26 7.33
C GLU A 8 0.40 6.77 6.39
N LEU A 9 0.83 5.97 5.45
CA LEU A 9 -0.03 5.25 4.54
C LEU A 9 0.15 3.78 4.83
N THR A 10 -0.93 3.08 5.09
CA THR A 10 -0.86 1.66 5.37
C THR A 10 -1.50 0.89 4.23
N VAL A 11 -0.76 -0.04 3.68
CA VAL A 11 -1.21 -0.85 2.55
C VAL A 11 -1.32 -2.29 2.99
N TYR A 12 -2.48 -2.87 2.78
CA TYR A 12 -2.76 -4.26 3.13
C TYR A 12 -2.80 -5.04 1.82
N LEU A 13 -2.07 -6.13 1.75
CA LEU A 13 -1.94 -6.88 0.52
C LEU A 13 -2.19 -8.36 0.74
N TRP A 14 -3.05 -8.93 -0.09
CA TRP A 14 -3.35 -10.35 -0.08
C TRP A 14 -2.74 -10.96 -1.34
N ALA A 15 -1.87 -11.93 -1.17
CA ALA A 15 -1.12 -12.51 -2.26
C ALA A 15 -1.94 -13.54 -3.01
N THR A 16 -1.64 -13.70 -4.28
CA THR A 16 -2.14 -14.84 -5.04
C THR A 16 -1.24 -16.03 -4.75
N ALA A 17 -1.48 -17.13 -5.44
CA ALA A 17 -0.58 -18.28 -5.33
C ALA A 17 0.73 -18.07 -6.08
N SER A 18 0.87 -16.96 -6.78
CA SER A 18 2.09 -16.68 -7.54
C SER A 18 3.28 -16.49 -6.61
N THR A 19 4.46 -16.89 -7.08
CA THR A 19 5.68 -16.68 -6.32
C THR A 19 6.22 -15.26 -6.50
N ARG A 20 5.52 -14.40 -7.24
CA ARG A 20 6.04 -13.08 -7.57
C ARG A 20 5.63 -12.00 -6.56
N PHE A 21 5.00 -12.39 -5.45
CA PHE A 21 4.52 -11.42 -4.49
C PHE A 21 5.67 -10.58 -3.90
N GLU A 22 6.78 -11.22 -3.55
CA GLU A 22 7.93 -10.48 -3.00
C GLU A 22 8.53 -9.56 -4.04
N GLU A 23 8.54 -9.97 -5.28
CA GLU A 23 9.02 -9.11 -6.35
C GLU A 23 8.19 -7.84 -6.44
N TYR A 24 6.87 -7.99 -6.32
CA TYR A 24 5.98 -6.84 -6.34
C TYR A 24 6.25 -5.91 -5.15
N LEU A 25 6.38 -6.48 -3.95
CA LEU A 25 6.62 -5.66 -2.76
C LEU A 25 7.93 -4.90 -2.87
N THR A 26 8.97 -5.55 -3.36
CA THR A 26 10.25 -4.91 -3.52
C THR A 26 10.16 -3.75 -4.50
N ALA A 27 9.48 -3.97 -5.62
CA ALA A 27 9.34 -2.93 -6.62
C ALA A 27 8.51 -1.75 -6.11
N LEU A 28 7.46 -2.04 -5.36
CA LEU A 28 6.62 -0.99 -4.82
C LEU A 28 7.39 -0.12 -3.83
N VAL A 29 8.11 -0.75 -2.92
CA VAL A 29 8.87 -0.03 -1.91
C VAL A 29 9.97 0.81 -2.56
N ALA A 30 10.52 0.32 -3.66
CA ALA A 30 11.58 1.06 -4.36
C ALA A 30 11.11 2.38 -4.93
N LEU A 31 9.81 2.60 -5.05
CA LEU A 31 9.29 3.87 -5.53
C LEU A 31 9.23 4.94 -4.44
N LEU A 32 9.29 4.56 -3.18
CA LEU A 32 9.07 5.49 -2.09
C LEU A 32 10.05 6.66 -2.08
N PRO A 33 11.35 6.47 -2.32
CA PRO A 33 12.26 7.62 -2.28
C PRO A 33 11.92 8.70 -3.29
N ARG A 34 11.26 8.36 -4.38
CA ARG A 34 10.86 9.35 -5.37
C ARG A 34 9.90 10.38 -4.77
N HIS A 35 9.26 10.04 -3.67
CA HIS A 35 8.26 10.88 -3.03
C HIS A 35 8.69 11.28 -1.63
N ARG A 36 9.99 11.12 -1.34
CA ARG A 36 10.56 11.43 -0.02
C ARG A 36 9.91 10.62 1.07
N ALA A 37 9.45 9.45 0.70
CA ALA A 37 8.79 8.54 1.62
C ALA A 37 9.71 7.39 1.95
N HIS A 38 9.36 6.66 2.98
CA HIS A 38 10.12 5.47 3.33
C HIS A 38 9.21 4.46 4.01
N LEU A 39 9.64 3.22 3.98
CA LEU A 39 8.93 2.14 4.64
C LEU A 39 9.27 2.19 6.13
N VAL A 40 8.24 2.32 6.96
CA VAL A 40 8.43 2.32 8.40
C VAL A 40 8.52 0.90 8.91
N ARG A 41 7.64 0.05 8.39
CA ARG A 41 7.60 -1.31 8.89
C ARG A 41 6.81 -2.19 7.92
N ARG A 42 7.17 -3.45 7.90
CA ARG A 42 6.43 -4.47 7.20
C ARG A 42 5.97 -5.49 8.21
N ILE A 43 4.69 -5.80 8.19
CA ILE A 43 4.11 -6.76 9.10
C ILE A 43 3.65 -7.96 8.31
N GLU A 44 4.01 -9.14 8.77
CA GLU A 44 3.56 -10.37 8.15
C GLU A 44 2.76 -11.13 9.18
N PRO A 45 1.51 -11.44 8.89
CA PRO A 45 0.70 -12.15 9.85
C PRO A 45 1.14 -13.58 9.99
N LEU A 46 0.65 -14.22 11.02
CA LEU A 46 0.96 -15.63 11.26
C LEU A 46 0.36 -16.47 10.16
N ALA A 47 1.11 -17.46 9.76
CA ALA A 47 0.66 -18.36 8.73
C ALA A 47 -0.63 -19.06 9.11
N GLY A 48 -1.42 -19.39 8.14
CA GLY A 48 -2.63 -20.15 8.35
C GLY A 48 -3.90 -19.35 8.48
N ARG A 49 -3.81 -18.03 8.47
CA ARG A 49 -4.98 -17.18 8.55
C ARG A 49 -5.38 -16.74 7.17
N THR A 50 -6.43 -17.30 6.64
CA THR A 50 -6.79 -17.05 5.25
C THR A 50 -7.45 -15.69 5.04
N THR A 51 -7.97 -15.09 6.10
CA THR A 51 -8.64 -13.82 5.94
C THR A 51 -7.74 -12.63 6.18
N GLU A 52 -6.54 -12.87 6.70
CA GLU A 52 -5.63 -11.79 6.99
C GLU A 52 -4.75 -11.49 5.79
N PRO A 53 -4.31 -10.25 5.66
CA PRO A 53 -3.41 -9.93 4.56
C PRO A 53 -2.08 -10.65 4.70
N ASP A 54 -1.46 -10.91 3.58
CA ASP A 54 -0.15 -11.56 3.57
C ASP A 54 0.97 -10.59 3.89
N ALA A 55 0.74 -9.32 3.71
CA ALA A 55 1.71 -8.30 4.11
C ALA A 55 0.97 -7.00 4.39
N VAL A 56 1.46 -6.28 5.37
CA VAL A 56 0.98 -4.93 5.67
C VAL A 56 2.21 -4.03 5.64
N LEU A 57 2.17 -3.01 4.79
CA LEU A 57 3.27 -2.08 4.65
C LEU A 57 2.85 -0.74 5.24
N VAL A 58 3.64 -0.25 6.18
CA VAL A 58 3.39 1.06 6.77
C VAL A 58 4.46 2.00 6.22
N MET A 59 4.04 3.02 5.51
CA MET A 59 4.94 3.94 4.83
C MET A 59 4.72 5.34 5.35
N SER A 60 5.80 6.10 5.45
CA SER A 60 5.74 7.48 5.97
C SER A 60 6.00 8.46 4.85
N PHE A 61 5.14 9.45 4.73
CA PHE A 61 5.23 10.48 3.70
C PHE A 61 5.30 11.87 4.32
N PRO A 62 5.97 12.81 3.67
CA PRO A 62 6.05 14.17 4.23
C PRO A 62 4.73 14.91 4.25
N SER A 63 3.82 14.58 3.34
CA SER A 63 2.57 15.35 3.25
C SER A 63 1.53 14.56 2.50
N ALA A 64 0.30 15.05 2.59
CA ALA A 64 -0.79 14.45 1.83
C ALA A 64 -0.54 14.53 0.33
N SER A 65 0.04 15.63 -0.13
CA SER A 65 0.28 15.76 -1.57
C SER A 65 1.31 14.76 -2.07
N THR A 66 2.28 14.38 -1.24
CA THR A 66 3.24 13.36 -1.67
C THR A 66 2.60 11.98 -1.71
N ILE A 67 1.62 11.73 -0.84
CA ILE A 67 0.85 10.49 -0.95
C ILE A 67 0.11 10.46 -2.28
N ASP A 68 -0.55 11.55 -2.63
CA ASP A 68 -1.28 11.62 -3.88
C ASP A 68 -0.35 11.43 -5.07
N SER A 69 0.83 12.03 -5.01
CA SER A 69 1.82 11.86 -6.06
C SER A 69 2.25 10.41 -6.20
N PHE A 70 2.45 9.75 -5.08
CA PHE A 70 2.83 8.35 -5.09
C PHE A 70 1.73 7.50 -5.72
N LEU A 71 0.49 7.75 -5.33
CA LEU A 71 -0.62 6.95 -5.85
C LEU A 71 -0.83 7.16 -7.35
N ARG A 72 -0.38 8.29 -7.88
CA ARG A 72 -0.50 8.58 -9.30
C ARG A 72 0.80 8.45 -10.08
N ASP A 73 1.84 7.96 -9.43
CA ASP A 73 3.14 7.85 -10.08
C ASP A 73 3.03 6.89 -11.26
N PRO A 74 3.43 7.31 -12.45
CA PRO A 74 3.40 6.41 -13.61
C PRO A 74 4.18 5.13 -13.39
N ALA A 75 5.21 5.17 -12.56
CA ALA A 75 5.97 3.97 -12.28
C ALA A 75 5.13 2.94 -11.53
N ARG A 76 4.09 3.36 -10.79
CA ARG A 76 3.16 2.40 -10.20
C ARG A 76 2.35 1.70 -11.28
N SER A 77 1.98 2.43 -12.32
CA SER A 77 1.27 1.82 -13.42
C SER A 77 2.09 0.75 -14.10
N ASP A 78 3.40 0.95 -14.13
CA ASP A 78 4.28 -0.04 -14.70
C ASP A 78 4.28 -1.34 -13.91
N LEU A 79 3.79 -1.30 -12.66
CA LEU A 79 3.71 -2.49 -11.84
C LEU A 79 2.36 -3.17 -11.92
N GLU A 80 1.43 -2.64 -12.71
CA GLU A 80 0.09 -3.19 -12.71
C GLU A 80 0.02 -4.61 -13.18
N GLU A 81 0.79 -4.94 -14.20
CA GLU A 81 0.79 -6.30 -14.71
C GLU A 81 1.31 -7.26 -13.64
N LEU A 82 2.36 -6.85 -12.97
CA LEU A 82 2.92 -7.65 -11.89
C LEU A 82 1.92 -7.75 -10.74
N ALA A 83 1.24 -6.64 -10.43
CA ALA A 83 0.24 -6.65 -9.37
C ALA A 83 -0.90 -7.59 -9.70
N GLU A 84 -1.36 -7.61 -10.95
CA GLU A 84 -2.43 -8.51 -11.34
C GLU A 84 -2.05 -9.96 -11.15
N THR A 85 -0.77 -10.26 -11.34
CA THR A 85 -0.31 -11.63 -11.17
C THR A 85 -0.13 -11.97 -9.69
N ALA A 86 0.39 -11.03 -8.91
CA ALA A 86 0.88 -11.32 -7.57
C ALA A 86 -0.09 -10.97 -6.44
N VAL A 87 -1.01 -10.04 -6.68
CA VAL A 87 -1.85 -9.50 -5.61
C VAL A 87 -3.31 -9.83 -5.89
N ALA A 88 -3.91 -10.58 -4.98
CA ALA A 88 -5.31 -10.95 -5.11
C ALA A 88 -6.22 -9.79 -4.70
N ARG A 89 -5.79 -9.02 -3.73
CA ARG A 89 -6.60 -7.94 -3.19
C ARG A 89 -5.69 -6.96 -2.48
N SER A 90 -6.08 -5.70 -2.45
CA SER A 90 -5.35 -4.70 -1.69
C SER A 90 -6.31 -3.72 -1.06
N ALA A 91 -5.85 -3.06 -0.01
CA ALA A 91 -6.60 -2.03 0.66
C ALA A 91 -5.62 -1.01 1.20
N ILE A 92 -6.04 0.24 1.30
CA ILE A 92 -5.15 1.32 1.73
C ILE A 92 -5.88 2.19 2.74
N THR A 93 -5.17 2.54 3.82
CA THR A 93 -5.63 3.60 4.72
C THR A 93 -4.51 4.61 4.88
N ASP A 94 -4.86 5.85 5.07
CA ASP A 94 -3.84 6.85 5.35
C ASP A 94 -4.23 7.64 6.59
N GLY A 95 -3.30 8.47 7.05
CA GLY A 95 -3.49 9.20 8.29
C GLY A 95 -4.59 10.22 8.24
N ARG A 96 -5.14 10.48 7.06
CA ARG A 96 -6.25 11.41 6.92
C ARG A 96 -7.59 10.70 7.04
N THR A 97 -7.59 9.38 6.95
CA THR A 97 -8.81 8.61 6.88
C THR A 97 -9.05 7.89 8.19
N ARG A 98 -10.17 8.21 8.82
CA ARG A 98 -10.50 7.52 10.03
C ARG A 98 -11.04 6.15 9.66
N ILE A 99 -10.48 5.14 10.27
CA ILE A 99 -10.93 3.79 10.05
C ILE A 99 -12.20 3.54 10.83
N ASP A 100 -13.23 3.10 10.15
CA ASP A 100 -14.48 2.75 10.79
C ASP A 100 -14.51 1.23 10.88
N PRO A 101 -14.45 0.67 12.05
CA PRO A 101 -14.42 -0.78 12.16
C PRO A 101 -15.66 -1.45 11.59
N GLN A 102 -16.72 -0.69 11.37
CA GLN A 102 -17.91 -1.26 10.82
C GLN A 102 -17.98 -1.15 9.32
N LYS A 103 -16.99 -0.55 8.71
CA LYS A 103 -16.93 -0.42 7.28
C LYS A 103 -15.59 -0.93 6.81
N PRO A 104 -15.31 -2.18 7.00
CA PRO A 104 -14.01 -2.68 6.64
C PRO A 104 -13.87 -2.75 5.15
N ALA A 105 -12.71 -2.72 4.70
CA ALA A 105 -12.43 -3.16 3.37
C ALA A 105 -12.98 -2.40 2.23
N THR A 106 -13.48 -1.27 2.44
CA THR A 106 -13.92 -0.52 1.30
C THR A 106 -12.75 0.06 0.55
N LEU A 107 -11.59 -0.09 1.09
CA LEU A 107 -10.43 0.56 0.52
C LEU A 107 -9.99 0.00 -0.79
N HIS A 108 -10.37 -1.22 -1.09
CA HIS A 108 -10.00 -1.77 -2.37
C HIS A 108 -10.79 -1.13 -3.50
N HIS A 109 -11.72 -0.25 -3.17
CA HIS A 109 -12.40 0.50 -4.18
C HIS A 109 -11.68 1.74 -4.57
N LEU A 110 -10.45 1.86 -4.21
CA LEU A 110 -9.73 3.04 -4.54
C LEU A 110 -9.75 3.25 -6.01
N PRO A 111 -9.53 4.44 -6.35
CA PRO A 111 -9.79 4.90 -7.69
C PRO A 111 -9.23 4.07 -8.76
N ARG A 112 -8.24 3.32 -8.45
CA ARG A 112 -7.84 2.59 -9.48
C ARG A 112 -8.91 1.84 -10.05
N HIS A 113 -9.87 1.72 -9.43
CA HIS A 113 -10.81 0.96 -9.85
C HIS A 113 -11.56 1.58 -10.80
N ASP A 114 -11.51 1.96 -11.29
CA ASP A 114 -12.03 2.23 -12.20
C ASP A 114 -12.44 2.77 -12.66
N GLY A 115 -12.22 2.90 -12.37
CA GLY A 115 -12.52 3.26 -12.81
C GLY A 115 -12.71 3.52 -12.76
#